data_4991079867f78641abcd4ba4953b858c
#
_entry.id   4991079867f78641abcd4ba4953b858c
#
_cell.length_a   1.000
_cell.length_b   1.000
_cell.length_c   1.000
_cell.angle_alpha   90.00
_cell.angle_beta   90.00
_cell.angle_gamma   90.00
#
_symmetry.space_group_name_H-M   'P 1'
#
loop_
_entity.id
_entity.type
_entity.pdbx_description
1 polymer ?
#
loop_
_entity_poly.entity_id
_entity_poly.type
_entity_poly.pdbx_seq_one_letter_code
_entity_poly.pdbx_strand_id
1 'polypeptide(L)'
;ALSWEQNVQASSLVSTTWYEWNDKKWMSNRRKKNTLDSPLSVYEMHLGSWMRGVDDPNRFFSYREIAERLVPYLKEMNFTHVEFMPVMEYPYDPSWGYQVTGFFAATSRFGSPQDLMFLIDELHKNEIGVILDWVPSHFPGDANGLHFFDGTYLYEHEDPRKGFHPDWKSHIFNYGRPEVKSFLISNAMFWLDRYHADGLRVDAVTSMLHLDYSRNEGEWEPNIY
;
A
#
# COMPACT_ATOMS: atom_id res chain seq x y z
N ALA A 1 -2.13 -11.28 8.39
CA ALA A 1 -0.77 -11.79 8.17
C ALA A 1 0.20 -10.62 8.10
N LEU A 2 1.43 -10.80 8.57
CA LEU A 2 2.50 -9.79 8.52
C LEU A 2 3.47 -10.08 7.36
N SER A 3 3.39 -11.26 6.79
CA SER A 3 4.10 -11.71 5.61
C SER A 3 3.28 -12.75 4.88
N TRP A 4 3.56 -12.96 3.61
CA TRP A 4 2.78 -13.83 2.74
C TRP A 4 3.70 -14.66 1.82
N GLU A 5 3.33 -15.89 1.56
CA GLU A 5 4.02 -16.76 0.62
C GLU A 5 3.45 -16.55 -0.80
N GLN A 6 4.35 -16.38 -1.78
CA GLN A 6 3.95 -16.22 -3.18
C GLN A 6 3.65 -17.58 -3.79
N ASN A 7 2.39 -17.88 -4.01
CA ASN A 7 1.94 -19.03 -4.84
C ASN A 7 0.42 -18.98 -5.01
N VAL A 8 -0.10 -19.81 -5.91
CA VAL A 8 -1.55 -19.98 -6.16
C VAL A 8 -2.31 -20.44 -4.89
N GLN A 9 -1.60 -21.01 -3.91
CA GLN A 9 -2.11 -21.38 -2.59
C GLN A 9 -1.31 -20.64 -1.51
N ALA A 10 -1.49 -19.31 -1.47
CA ALA A 10 -0.80 -18.47 -0.52
C ALA A 10 -1.12 -18.83 0.93
N SER A 11 -0.11 -18.81 1.78
CA SER A 11 -0.21 -19.04 3.21
C SER A 11 0.29 -17.83 3.99
N SER A 12 -0.36 -17.54 5.11
CA SER A 12 0.16 -16.54 6.05
C SER A 12 1.40 -17.08 6.74
N LEU A 13 2.48 -16.32 6.70
CA LEU A 13 3.70 -16.63 7.42
C LEU A 13 3.70 -15.96 8.80
N VAL A 14 4.16 -16.69 9.80
CA VAL A 14 4.46 -16.12 11.11
C VAL A 14 5.74 -15.32 10.98
N SER A 15 5.64 -14.01 11.12
CA SER A 15 6.76 -13.08 10.99
C SER A 15 6.77 -12.09 12.15
N THR A 16 7.92 -11.52 12.42
CA THR A 16 8.09 -10.41 13.35
C THR A 16 8.26 -9.12 12.57
N THR A 17 7.75 -8.02 13.10
CA THR A 17 7.99 -6.66 12.59
C THR A 17 9.16 -5.98 13.32
N TRP A 18 10.00 -6.75 14.02
CA TRP A 18 11.17 -6.18 14.67
C TRP A 18 12.24 -5.83 13.62
N TYR A 19 12.72 -4.61 13.70
CA TYR A 19 13.82 -4.07 12.89
C TYR A 19 14.58 -3.03 13.71
N GLU A 20 15.89 -3.00 13.60
CA GLU A 20 16.74 -2.01 14.27
C GLU A 20 16.88 -0.77 13.40
N TRP A 21 16.06 0.23 13.65
CA TRP A 21 16.02 1.46 12.90
C TRP A 21 17.21 2.38 13.18
N ASN A 22 17.78 2.95 12.14
CA ASN A 22 18.88 3.91 12.19
C ASN A 22 18.44 5.35 11.81
N ASP A 23 17.17 5.57 11.58
CA ASP A 23 16.55 6.81 11.10
C ASP A 23 16.16 7.81 12.21
N LYS A 24 16.64 7.66 13.43
CA LYS A 24 16.28 8.51 14.58
C LYS A 24 16.38 10.00 14.29
N LYS A 25 17.42 10.42 13.52
CA LYS A 25 17.61 11.82 13.13
C LYS A 25 16.46 12.30 12.23
N TRP A 26 16.05 11.49 11.26
CA TRP A 26 14.92 11.78 10.39
C TRP A 26 13.63 11.88 11.21
N MET A 27 13.29 10.85 11.96
CA MET A 27 12.05 10.76 12.74
C MET A 27 11.87 11.93 13.72
N SER A 28 12.95 12.41 14.33
CA SER A 28 12.92 13.57 15.24
C SER A 28 12.73 14.92 14.51
N ASN A 29 13.11 15.00 13.25
CA ASN A 29 13.11 16.24 12.47
C ASN A 29 12.05 16.29 11.35
N ARG A 30 11.45 15.15 10.95
CA ARG A 30 10.53 15.07 9.80
C ARG A 30 9.38 16.06 9.87
N ARG A 31 8.83 16.32 11.07
CA ARG A 31 7.75 17.31 11.27
C ARG A 31 8.17 18.74 10.90
N LYS A 32 9.45 19.08 11.05
CA LYS A 32 9.98 20.40 10.70
C LYS A 32 10.31 20.49 9.21
N LYS A 33 10.66 19.35 8.59
CA LYS A 33 10.97 19.27 7.17
C LYS A 33 9.73 19.20 6.28
N ASN A 34 8.66 18.58 6.77
CA ASN A 34 7.41 18.37 6.05
C ASN A 34 6.33 19.41 6.46
N THR A 35 6.71 20.68 6.59
CA THR A 35 5.76 21.76 6.81
C THR A 35 5.10 22.17 5.50
N LEU A 36 3.91 22.78 5.57
CA LEU A 36 3.12 23.17 4.38
C LEU A 36 3.84 24.17 3.47
N ASP A 37 4.81 24.91 3.99
CA ASP A 37 5.63 25.90 3.30
C ASP A 37 7.00 25.36 2.88
N SER A 38 7.30 24.09 3.19
CA SER A 38 8.53 23.44 2.72
C SER A 38 8.41 23.01 1.26
N PRO A 39 9.49 23.10 0.47
CA PRO A 39 9.51 22.56 -0.88
C PRO A 39 9.23 21.05 -0.88
N LEU A 40 8.31 20.63 -1.73
CA LEU A 40 7.98 19.22 -1.91
C LEU A 40 8.17 18.83 -3.38
N SER A 41 9.05 17.84 -3.63
CA SER A 41 9.24 17.20 -4.92
C SER A 41 9.16 15.69 -4.71
N VAL A 42 8.15 15.05 -5.31
CA VAL A 42 7.85 13.62 -5.12
C VAL A 42 8.18 12.85 -6.39
N TYR A 43 8.89 11.75 -6.25
CA TYR A 43 9.11 10.78 -7.31
C TYR A 43 8.22 9.56 -7.06
N GLU A 44 7.18 9.38 -7.87
CA GLU A 44 6.32 8.21 -7.84
C GLU A 44 6.95 7.06 -8.60
N MET A 45 6.95 5.85 -8.02
CA MET A 45 7.49 4.67 -8.69
C MET A 45 6.81 3.37 -8.30
N HIS A 46 6.78 2.44 -9.28
CA HIS A 46 6.41 1.05 -9.06
C HIS A 46 7.68 0.20 -8.93
N LEU A 47 7.85 -0.46 -7.78
CA LEU A 47 9.06 -1.23 -7.45
C LEU A 47 9.39 -2.31 -8.49
N GLY A 48 8.36 -3.00 -9.00
CA GLY A 48 8.54 -4.11 -9.93
C GLY A 48 8.83 -3.73 -11.38
N SER A 49 8.65 -2.46 -11.79
CA SER A 49 8.86 -2.02 -13.16
C SER A 49 9.92 -0.93 -13.32
N TRP A 50 10.39 -0.33 -12.21
CA TRP A 50 11.35 0.76 -12.24
C TRP A 50 12.69 0.35 -12.90
N MET A 51 13.25 -0.78 -12.44
CA MET A 51 14.43 -1.39 -13.03
C MET A 51 14.36 -2.91 -12.94
N ARG A 52 15.11 -3.60 -13.80
CA ARG A 52 15.24 -5.06 -13.80
C ARG A 52 16.70 -5.47 -13.58
N GLY A 53 16.92 -6.70 -13.15
CA GLY A 53 18.25 -7.27 -13.01
C GLY A 53 19.01 -7.24 -14.34
N VAL A 54 20.27 -6.87 -14.30
CA VAL A 54 21.14 -6.86 -15.49
C VAL A 54 21.51 -8.30 -15.90
N ASP A 55 21.57 -9.17 -14.92
CA ASP A 55 21.87 -10.60 -15.04
C ASP A 55 20.66 -11.41 -15.56
N ASP A 56 19.44 -11.01 -15.17
CA ASP A 56 18.18 -11.59 -15.63
C ASP A 56 17.11 -10.49 -15.72
N PRO A 57 16.69 -10.10 -16.94
CA PRO A 57 15.68 -9.06 -17.14
C PRO A 57 14.28 -9.46 -16.65
N ASN A 58 14.03 -10.74 -16.31
CA ASN A 58 12.78 -11.20 -15.74
C ASN A 58 12.77 -11.14 -14.19
N ARG A 59 13.94 -10.99 -13.57
CA ARG A 59 14.07 -10.90 -12.12
C ARG A 59 13.76 -9.48 -11.62
N PHE A 60 12.91 -9.39 -10.63
CA PHE A 60 12.74 -8.14 -9.86
C PHE A 60 14.01 -7.86 -9.04
N PHE A 61 14.30 -6.59 -8.83
CA PHE A 61 15.24 -6.20 -7.77
C PHE A 61 14.60 -6.43 -6.40
N SER A 62 15.42 -6.86 -5.46
CA SER A 62 15.06 -6.87 -4.05
C SER A 62 14.95 -5.44 -3.49
N TYR A 63 14.24 -5.27 -2.37
CA TYR A 63 14.20 -4.00 -1.65
C TYR A 63 15.59 -3.42 -1.37
N ARG A 64 16.58 -4.29 -1.07
CA ARG A 64 17.96 -3.88 -0.81
C ARG A 64 18.67 -3.37 -2.07
N GLU A 65 18.57 -4.09 -3.18
CA GLU A 65 19.13 -3.66 -4.47
C GLU A 65 18.49 -2.35 -4.95
N ILE A 66 17.19 -2.18 -4.69
CA ILE A 66 16.48 -0.92 -4.98
C ILE A 66 17.06 0.22 -4.15
N ALA A 67 17.30 0.03 -2.84
CA ALA A 67 17.88 1.06 -1.98
C ALA A 67 19.23 1.57 -2.52
N GLU A 68 20.11 0.64 -2.92
CA GLU A 68 21.44 0.96 -3.44
C GLU A 68 21.41 1.84 -4.71
N ARG A 69 20.35 1.72 -5.51
CA ARG A 69 20.21 2.44 -6.79
C ARG A 69 19.34 3.67 -6.70
N LEU A 70 18.25 3.56 -5.93
CA LEU A 70 17.23 4.61 -5.81
C LEU A 70 17.76 5.81 -5.03
N VAL A 71 18.46 5.58 -3.92
CA VAL A 71 18.97 6.68 -3.09
C VAL A 71 19.89 7.63 -3.85
N PRO A 72 20.94 7.16 -4.58
CA PRO A 72 21.75 8.04 -5.40
C PRO A 72 20.95 8.78 -6.47
N TYR A 73 20.04 8.09 -7.15
CA TYR A 73 19.19 8.68 -8.19
C TYR A 73 18.33 9.83 -7.66
N LEU A 74 17.62 9.61 -6.55
CA LEU A 74 16.76 10.64 -5.97
C LEU A 74 17.55 11.87 -5.51
N LYS A 75 18.76 11.65 -4.98
CA LYS A 75 19.66 12.75 -4.58
C LYS A 75 20.19 13.54 -5.78
N GLU A 76 20.61 12.86 -6.84
CA GLU A 76 21.07 13.51 -8.08
C GLU A 76 19.97 14.35 -8.72
N MET A 77 18.74 13.83 -8.72
CA MET A 77 17.55 14.50 -9.28
C MET A 77 16.90 15.50 -8.32
N ASN A 78 17.41 15.66 -7.09
CA ASN A 78 16.91 16.58 -6.07
C ASN A 78 15.44 16.34 -5.65
N PHE A 79 14.99 15.08 -5.64
CA PHE A 79 13.71 14.74 -5.05
C PHE A 79 13.77 14.77 -3.52
N THR A 80 12.74 15.29 -2.89
CA THR A 80 12.61 15.34 -1.44
C THR A 80 11.93 14.09 -0.87
N HIS A 81 11.07 13.47 -1.65
CA HIS A 81 10.29 12.28 -1.28
C HIS A 81 10.22 11.29 -2.44
N VAL A 82 10.04 10.03 -2.09
CA VAL A 82 9.58 8.99 -3.00
C VAL A 82 8.18 8.54 -2.58
N GLU A 83 7.31 8.32 -3.56
CA GLU A 83 6.03 7.66 -3.39
C GLU A 83 6.11 6.27 -4.00
N PHE A 84 5.94 5.24 -3.18
CA PHE A 84 5.85 3.87 -3.67
C PHE A 84 4.39 3.54 -3.99
N MET A 85 4.11 3.17 -5.23
CA MET A 85 2.87 2.48 -5.60
C MET A 85 2.67 1.28 -4.68
N PRO A 86 1.46 0.72 -4.53
CA PRO A 86 1.13 -0.13 -3.38
C PRO A 86 2.16 -1.22 -3.06
N VAL A 87 2.62 -1.23 -1.81
CA VAL A 87 3.61 -2.21 -1.28
C VAL A 87 2.96 -3.27 -0.40
N MET A 88 1.66 -3.19 -0.17
CA MET A 88 0.88 -4.23 0.51
C MET A 88 0.79 -5.47 -0.39
N GLU A 89 0.69 -6.67 0.22
CA GLU A 89 0.69 -7.91 -0.54
C GLU A 89 -0.55 -8.07 -1.42
N TYR A 90 -0.35 -8.52 -2.64
CA TYR A 90 -1.38 -8.70 -3.66
C TYR A 90 -1.06 -9.92 -4.55
N PRO A 91 -2.07 -10.68 -5.07
CA PRO A 91 -1.83 -11.88 -5.86
C PRO A 91 -1.57 -11.61 -7.34
N TYR A 92 -2.14 -10.53 -7.90
CA TYR A 92 -2.20 -10.27 -9.33
C TYR A 92 -1.23 -9.17 -9.76
N ASP A 93 -0.07 -9.55 -10.31
CA ASP A 93 0.99 -8.64 -10.76
C ASP A 93 0.51 -7.49 -11.65
N PRO A 94 -0.34 -7.72 -12.70
CA PRO A 94 -0.80 -6.63 -13.55
C PRO A 94 -1.66 -5.58 -12.85
N SER A 95 -2.07 -5.80 -11.60
CA SER A 95 -2.77 -4.78 -10.80
C SER A 95 -1.85 -3.70 -10.24
N TRP A 96 -0.52 -3.86 -10.36
CA TRP A 96 0.51 -2.96 -9.77
C TRP A 96 0.38 -2.80 -8.25
N GLY A 97 -0.31 -3.74 -7.59
CA GLY A 97 -0.55 -3.70 -6.16
C GLY A 97 -1.89 -3.10 -5.74
N TYR A 98 -2.72 -2.63 -6.66
CA TYR A 98 -4.03 -2.06 -6.32
C TYR A 98 -5.10 -3.10 -5.96
N GLN A 99 -4.85 -4.40 -6.18
CA GLN A 99 -5.74 -5.50 -5.76
C GLN A 99 -5.19 -6.18 -4.49
N VAL A 100 -5.27 -5.45 -3.37
CA VAL A 100 -4.66 -5.85 -2.10
C VAL A 100 -5.41 -7.01 -1.45
N THR A 101 -4.68 -8.05 -1.05
CA THR A 101 -5.21 -9.15 -0.21
C THR A 101 -4.56 -9.20 1.18
N GLY A 102 -3.32 -8.71 1.30
CA GLY A 102 -2.56 -8.73 2.55
C GLY A 102 -2.31 -7.33 3.11
N PHE A 103 -3.33 -6.67 3.65
CA PHE A 103 -3.27 -5.27 4.10
C PHE A 103 -2.17 -4.97 5.13
N PHE A 104 -1.78 -5.93 5.97
CA PHE A 104 -0.73 -5.80 6.99
C PHE A 104 0.56 -6.54 6.61
N ALA A 105 0.75 -6.90 5.35
CA ALA A 105 1.92 -7.59 4.87
C ALA A 105 2.60 -6.80 3.76
N ALA A 106 3.90 -6.58 3.87
CA ALA A 106 4.71 -6.11 2.74
C ALA A 106 4.75 -7.19 1.65
N THR A 107 4.64 -6.78 0.39
CA THR A 107 4.71 -7.75 -0.71
C THR A 107 6.02 -8.52 -0.69
N SER A 108 5.92 -9.83 -0.73
CA SER A 108 7.07 -10.75 -0.67
C SER A 108 7.86 -10.82 -1.99
N ARG A 109 7.37 -10.16 -3.05
CA ARG A 109 8.01 -10.12 -4.38
C ARG A 109 9.42 -9.58 -4.38
N PHE A 110 9.71 -8.65 -3.48
CA PHE A 110 10.96 -7.90 -3.45
C PHE A 110 11.81 -8.21 -2.21
N GLY A 111 11.38 -9.15 -1.36
CA GLY A 111 12.10 -9.55 -0.16
C GLY A 111 11.22 -9.64 1.09
N SER A 112 11.85 -9.67 2.24
CA SER A 112 11.19 -9.75 3.53
C SER A 112 10.60 -8.40 3.99
N PRO A 113 9.69 -8.39 4.99
CA PRO A 113 9.25 -7.15 5.64
C PRO A 113 10.41 -6.28 6.14
N GLN A 114 11.46 -6.91 6.69
CA GLN A 114 12.66 -6.22 7.16
C GLN A 114 13.47 -5.59 6.02
N ASP A 115 13.42 -6.16 4.82
CA ASP A 115 14.09 -5.57 3.66
C ASP A 115 13.37 -4.30 3.16
N LEU A 116 12.03 -4.25 3.25
CA LEU A 116 11.30 -3.00 3.02
C LEU A 116 11.63 -1.95 4.10
N MET A 117 11.70 -2.35 5.37
CA MET A 117 12.13 -1.45 6.45
C MET A 117 13.55 -0.93 6.21
N PHE A 118 14.46 -1.78 5.73
CA PHE A 118 15.81 -1.37 5.32
C PHE A 118 15.79 -0.33 4.20
N LEU A 119 14.97 -0.51 3.16
CA LEU A 119 14.83 0.48 2.08
C LEU A 119 14.38 1.84 2.62
N ILE A 120 13.39 1.85 3.48
CA ILE A 120 12.87 3.08 4.11
C ILE A 120 13.94 3.73 5.01
N ASP A 121 14.64 2.93 5.82
CA ASP A 121 15.72 3.39 6.70
C ASP A 121 16.86 4.05 5.89
N GLU A 122 17.27 3.46 4.75
CA GLU A 122 18.28 4.04 3.87
C GLU A 122 17.81 5.35 3.22
N LEU A 123 16.56 5.46 2.84
CA LEU A 123 15.97 6.71 2.33
C LEU A 123 16.00 7.81 3.41
N HIS A 124 15.54 7.51 4.62
CA HIS A 124 15.54 8.44 5.74
C HIS A 124 16.94 8.90 6.15
N LYS A 125 17.91 7.99 6.18
CA LYS A 125 19.33 8.33 6.44
C LYS A 125 19.89 9.29 5.42
N ASN A 126 19.37 9.30 4.21
CA ASN A 126 19.73 10.19 3.13
C ASN A 126 18.80 11.40 2.99
N GLU A 127 17.95 11.65 4.00
CA GLU A 127 17.04 12.80 4.09
C GLU A 127 15.94 12.82 3.02
N ILE A 128 15.51 11.64 2.56
CA ILE A 128 14.42 11.43 1.60
C ILE A 128 13.23 10.85 2.35
N GLY A 129 12.08 11.52 2.27
CA GLY A 129 10.83 11.04 2.87
C GLY A 129 10.17 9.95 2.04
N VAL A 130 9.30 9.17 2.68
CA VAL A 130 8.61 8.03 2.04
C VAL A 130 7.11 8.18 2.17
N ILE A 131 6.43 8.18 1.05
CA ILE A 131 4.97 8.13 0.94
C ILE A 131 4.59 6.75 0.42
N LEU A 132 3.59 6.12 1.04
CA LEU A 132 3.06 4.85 0.56
C LEU A 132 1.68 5.04 -0.04
N ASP A 133 1.47 4.45 -1.21
CA ASP A 133 0.15 4.38 -1.82
C ASP A 133 -0.72 3.38 -1.04
N TRP A 134 -1.78 3.87 -0.45
CA TRP A 134 -2.70 3.15 0.42
C TRP A 134 -4.05 2.97 -0.26
N VAL A 135 -4.54 1.74 -0.32
CA VAL A 135 -5.75 1.34 -1.04
C VAL A 135 -6.88 0.97 -0.06
N PRO A 136 -7.55 1.96 0.60
CA PRO A 136 -8.64 1.68 1.52
C PRO A 136 -10.00 1.58 0.83
N SER A 137 -10.05 1.75 -0.48
CA SER A 137 -11.30 1.87 -1.23
C SER A 137 -11.93 0.53 -1.56
N HIS A 138 -11.11 -0.46 -1.89
CA HIS A 138 -11.59 -1.74 -2.39
C HIS A 138 -10.62 -2.90 -2.15
N PHE A 139 -11.07 -4.12 -2.42
CA PHE A 139 -10.27 -5.34 -2.38
C PHE A 139 -10.81 -6.38 -3.36
N PRO A 140 -9.98 -7.30 -3.86
CA PRO A 140 -10.40 -8.32 -4.82
C PRO A 140 -11.22 -9.44 -4.16
N GLY A 141 -11.93 -10.21 -5.00
CA GLY A 141 -12.72 -11.36 -4.60
C GLY A 141 -11.94 -12.68 -4.45
N ASP A 142 -10.62 -12.60 -4.25
CA ASP A 142 -9.77 -13.79 -4.11
C ASP A 142 -10.13 -14.61 -2.86
N ALA A 143 -10.09 -15.94 -2.98
CA ALA A 143 -10.48 -16.86 -1.90
C ALA A 143 -9.63 -16.70 -0.62
N ASN A 144 -8.41 -16.18 -0.73
CA ASN A 144 -7.51 -15.91 0.39
C ASN A 144 -7.60 -14.45 0.89
N GLY A 145 -8.53 -13.66 0.33
CA GLY A 145 -8.73 -12.24 0.66
C GLY A 145 -9.80 -12.01 1.71
N LEU A 146 -10.42 -10.84 1.64
CA LEU A 146 -11.41 -10.38 2.62
C LEU A 146 -12.85 -10.67 2.21
N HIS A 147 -13.09 -11.00 0.93
CA HIS A 147 -14.42 -11.25 0.42
C HIS A 147 -15.08 -12.45 1.11
N PHE A 148 -16.28 -12.23 1.64
CA PHE A 148 -17.07 -13.24 2.34
C PHE A 148 -16.26 -14.00 3.40
N PHE A 149 -15.44 -13.26 4.15
CA PHE A 149 -14.33 -13.75 4.95
C PHE A 149 -14.68 -14.81 6.00
N ASP A 150 -15.78 -14.62 6.68
CA ASP A 150 -16.27 -15.52 7.73
C ASP A 150 -17.57 -16.24 7.33
N GLY A 151 -17.90 -16.23 6.05
CA GLY A 151 -19.19 -16.72 5.53
C GLY A 151 -20.30 -15.66 5.60
N THR A 152 -19.93 -14.41 5.87
CA THR A 152 -20.84 -13.25 5.80
C THR A 152 -20.15 -12.08 5.08
N TYR A 153 -20.91 -11.02 4.80
CA TYR A 153 -20.37 -9.76 4.23
C TYR A 153 -19.76 -8.90 5.34
N LEU A 154 -18.63 -9.38 5.90
CA LEU A 154 -17.98 -8.73 7.04
C LEU A 154 -17.36 -7.39 6.67
N TYR A 155 -16.60 -7.34 5.59
CA TYR A 155 -15.84 -6.17 5.16
C TYR A 155 -16.57 -5.32 4.11
N GLU A 156 -17.34 -5.95 3.23
CA GLU A 156 -18.08 -5.33 2.15
C GLU A 156 -19.56 -5.16 2.44
N HIS A 157 -20.26 -4.43 1.58
CA HIS A 157 -21.74 -4.42 1.58
C HIS A 157 -22.28 -5.64 0.85
N GLU A 158 -23.37 -6.23 1.37
CA GLU A 158 -24.12 -7.30 0.70
C GLU A 158 -24.75 -6.84 -0.62
N ASP A 159 -25.31 -5.61 -0.64
CA ASP A 159 -25.89 -5.02 -1.83
C ASP A 159 -24.80 -4.63 -2.83
N PRO A 160 -24.75 -5.24 -4.03
CA PRO A 160 -23.71 -4.94 -5.02
C PRO A 160 -23.76 -3.50 -5.54
N ARG A 161 -24.90 -2.80 -5.41
CA ARG A 161 -25.01 -1.38 -5.75
C ARG A 161 -24.20 -0.48 -4.82
N LYS A 162 -23.75 -1.00 -3.67
CA LYS A 162 -22.88 -0.33 -2.70
C LYS A 162 -21.55 -1.05 -2.52
N GLY A 163 -21.52 -2.37 -2.73
CA GLY A 163 -20.45 -3.26 -2.33
C GLY A 163 -19.56 -3.76 -3.46
N PHE A 164 -19.79 -3.36 -4.71
CA PHE A 164 -19.03 -3.89 -5.83
C PHE A 164 -18.77 -2.84 -6.92
N HIS A 165 -17.51 -2.77 -7.38
CA HIS A 165 -17.09 -1.94 -8.51
C HIS A 165 -17.17 -2.73 -9.81
N PRO A 166 -18.06 -2.36 -10.76
CA PRO A 166 -18.21 -3.06 -12.04
C PRO A 166 -16.92 -3.01 -12.89
N ASP A 167 -16.24 -1.87 -12.92
CA ASP A 167 -15.05 -1.64 -13.75
C ASP A 167 -13.85 -2.41 -13.25
N TRP A 168 -13.60 -2.33 -11.93
CA TRP A 168 -12.42 -2.95 -11.32
C TRP A 168 -12.67 -4.39 -10.84
N LYS A 169 -13.93 -4.85 -10.89
CA LYS A 169 -14.38 -6.17 -10.41
C LYS A 169 -13.89 -6.46 -9.01
N SER A 170 -14.00 -5.46 -8.14
CA SER A 170 -13.54 -5.50 -6.76
C SER A 170 -14.65 -5.13 -5.78
N HIS A 171 -14.54 -5.58 -4.54
CA HIS A 171 -15.50 -5.30 -3.47
C HIS A 171 -15.16 -3.98 -2.79
N ILE A 172 -16.20 -3.26 -2.36
CA ILE A 172 -16.09 -1.96 -1.68
C ILE A 172 -16.25 -2.18 -0.19
N PHE A 173 -15.34 -1.60 0.60
CA PHE A 173 -15.45 -1.63 2.06
C PHE A 173 -16.74 -0.97 2.57
N ASN A 174 -17.36 -1.60 3.56
CA ASN A 174 -18.50 -1.03 4.27
C ASN A 174 -18.03 -0.08 5.37
N TYR A 175 -17.74 1.17 5.01
CA TYR A 175 -17.25 2.20 5.93
C TYR A 175 -18.23 2.55 7.06
N GLY A 176 -19.50 2.17 6.94
CA GLY A 176 -20.50 2.34 8.00
C GLY A 176 -20.25 1.46 9.23
N ARG A 177 -19.51 0.34 9.06
CA ARG A 177 -19.23 -0.59 10.16
C ARG A 177 -18.05 -0.13 11.00
N PRO A 178 -18.19 -0.05 12.34
CA PRO A 178 -17.08 0.33 13.23
C PRO A 178 -15.86 -0.60 13.11
N GLU A 179 -16.10 -1.90 12.90
CA GLU A 179 -15.05 -2.91 12.74
C GLU A 179 -14.21 -2.66 11.48
N VAL A 180 -14.86 -2.31 10.36
CA VAL A 180 -14.18 -1.98 9.10
C VAL A 180 -13.40 -0.68 9.24
N LYS A 181 -13.98 0.35 9.89
CA LYS A 181 -13.24 1.58 10.19
C LYS A 181 -12.02 1.30 11.07
N SER A 182 -12.19 0.49 12.11
CA SER A 182 -11.08 0.09 12.99
C SER A 182 -9.98 -0.65 12.22
N PHE A 183 -10.36 -1.57 11.34
CA PHE A 183 -9.42 -2.30 10.48
C PHE A 183 -8.61 -1.34 9.58
N LEU A 184 -9.28 -0.44 8.87
CA LEU A 184 -8.63 0.49 7.94
C LEU A 184 -7.75 1.51 8.68
N ILE A 185 -8.21 2.08 9.79
CA ILE A 185 -7.42 3.01 10.61
C ILE A 185 -6.20 2.30 11.19
N SER A 186 -6.36 1.08 11.71
CA SER A 186 -5.26 0.28 12.24
C SER A 186 -4.24 -0.05 11.13
N ASN A 187 -4.72 -0.29 9.92
CA ASN A 187 -3.86 -0.54 8.76
C ASN A 187 -3.03 0.70 8.39
N ALA A 188 -3.66 1.87 8.30
CA ALA A 188 -2.94 3.12 8.06
C ALA A 188 -1.87 3.37 9.14
N MET A 189 -2.27 3.24 10.42
CA MET A 189 -1.36 3.40 11.55
C MET A 189 -0.20 2.40 11.55
N PHE A 190 -0.47 1.15 11.13
CA PHE A 190 0.57 0.13 11.00
C PHE A 190 1.69 0.55 10.04
N TRP A 191 1.36 1.09 8.88
CA TRP A 191 2.35 1.55 7.90
C TRP A 191 3.10 2.80 8.37
N LEU A 192 2.40 3.73 9.03
CA LEU A 192 3.02 4.95 9.57
C LEU A 192 3.91 4.66 10.79
N ASP A 193 3.51 3.74 11.66
CA ASP A 193 4.19 3.45 12.93
C ASP A 193 5.27 2.37 12.80
N ARG A 194 4.98 1.26 12.10
CA ARG A 194 5.89 0.12 12.00
C ARG A 194 6.91 0.24 10.87
N TYR A 195 6.51 0.89 9.78
CA TYR A 195 7.40 1.12 8.63
C TYR A 195 7.92 2.55 8.55
N HIS A 196 7.60 3.39 9.52
CA HIS A 196 8.02 4.79 9.59
C HIS A 196 7.64 5.63 8.37
N ALA A 197 6.65 5.23 7.57
CA ALA A 197 6.21 6.03 6.43
C ALA A 197 5.89 7.48 6.87
N ASP A 198 6.25 8.45 6.03
CA ASP A 198 6.03 9.88 6.32
C ASP A 198 4.64 10.34 5.92
N GLY A 199 4.02 9.63 4.99
CA GLY A 199 2.69 9.93 4.51
C GLY A 199 2.04 8.76 3.79
N LEU A 200 0.75 8.92 3.53
CA LEU A 200 -0.05 8.01 2.72
C LEU A 200 -0.68 8.78 1.56
N ARG A 201 -0.56 8.26 0.36
CA ARG A 201 -1.41 8.66 -0.76
C ARG A 201 -2.63 7.75 -0.75
N VAL A 202 -3.82 8.32 -0.71
CA VAL A 202 -5.05 7.55 -0.62
C VAL A 202 -5.62 7.33 -2.02
N ASP A 203 -5.67 6.06 -2.41
CA ASP A 203 -6.21 5.67 -3.71
C ASP A 203 -7.74 5.75 -3.78
N ALA A 204 -8.26 6.09 -4.97
CA ALA A 204 -9.66 6.00 -5.36
C ALA A 204 -10.66 6.72 -4.42
N VAL A 205 -10.28 7.88 -3.86
CA VAL A 205 -11.10 8.63 -2.89
C VAL A 205 -12.49 8.95 -3.43
N THR A 206 -12.62 9.31 -4.71
CA THR A 206 -13.92 9.61 -5.32
C THR A 206 -14.89 8.43 -5.22
N SER A 207 -14.40 7.21 -5.42
CA SER A 207 -15.23 6.00 -5.31
C SER A 207 -15.67 5.70 -3.88
N MET A 208 -14.92 6.19 -2.89
CA MET A 208 -15.28 6.05 -1.47
C MET A 208 -16.39 7.02 -1.05
N LEU A 209 -16.45 8.18 -1.72
CA LEU A 209 -17.38 9.27 -1.37
C LEU A 209 -18.69 9.22 -2.15
N HIS A 210 -18.70 8.63 -3.35
CA HIS A 210 -19.82 8.68 -4.28
C HIS A 210 -20.26 7.28 -4.68
N LEU A 211 -21.49 6.91 -4.30
CA LEU A 211 -22.06 5.58 -4.60
C LEU A 211 -22.43 5.40 -6.08
N ASP A 212 -22.59 6.48 -6.82
CA ASP A 212 -22.84 6.48 -8.28
C ASP A 212 -21.56 6.40 -9.12
N TYR A 213 -20.37 6.40 -8.48
CA TYR A 213 -19.09 6.34 -9.18
C TYR A 213 -19.03 5.15 -10.15
N SER A 214 -18.82 5.46 -11.46
CA SER A 214 -18.67 4.48 -12.55
C SER A 214 -19.85 3.52 -12.71
N ARG A 215 -21.08 3.97 -12.43
CA ARG A 215 -22.31 3.18 -12.53
C ARG A 215 -23.32 3.82 -13.48
N ASN A 216 -24.11 2.98 -14.14
CA ASN A 216 -25.23 3.46 -14.93
C ASN A 216 -26.41 3.85 -14.04
N GLU A 217 -27.34 4.61 -14.60
CA GLU A 217 -28.59 4.97 -13.92
C GLU A 217 -29.35 3.71 -13.47
N GLY A 218 -29.75 3.68 -12.20
CA GLY A 218 -30.45 2.55 -11.57
C GLY A 218 -29.53 1.46 -10.98
N GLU A 219 -28.21 1.55 -11.16
CA GLU A 219 -27.23 0.58 -10.62
C GLU A 219 -26.57 1.06 -9.31
N TRP A 220 -27.07 2.10 -8.69
CA TRP A 220 -26.53 2.70 -7.48
C TRP A 220 -27.64 3.16 -6.51
N GLU A 221 -27.27 3.33 -5.24
CA GLU A 221 -28.11 3.90 -4.21
C GLU A 221 -27.68 5.34 -3.92
N PRO A 222 -28.61 6.29 -3.65
CA PRO A 222 -28.25 7.65 -3.28
C PRO A 222 -27.39 7.70 -2.02
N ASN A 223 -26.40 8.57 -2.00
CA ASN A 223 -25.68 8.88 -0.77
C ASN A 223 -26.67 9.45 0.27
N ILE A 224 -26.46 9.08 1.53
CA ILE A 224 -27.19 9.65 2.69
C ILE A 224 -26.20 10.59 3.38
N TYR A 225 -26.47 11.89 3.35
CA TYR A 225 -25.67 12.93 4.00
C TYR A 225 -26.41 13.48 5.22
#